data_a4143ccd1f8da24b8361ed46ae15db59
#
_entry.id   a4143ccd1f8da24b8361ed46ae15db59
#
_cell.length_a   1.000
_cell.length_b   1.000
_cell.length_c   1.000
_cell.angle_alpha   90.00
_cell.angle_beta   90.00
_cell.angle_gamma   90.00
#
_symmetry.space_group_name_H-M   'P 1'
#
loop_
_entity.id
_entity.type
_entity.pdbx_description
1 polymer ?
#
loop_
_entity_poly.entity_id
_entity_poly.type
_entity_poly.pdbx_seq_one_letter_code
_entity_poly.pdbx_strand_id
1 'polypeptide(L)'
;MRNKFLLSIMFCLVLSVLFADETENVSVNLPKVGDLYLLLNNSNDREMAQLLLKRKGQTTRQVIDTYQGMLPDAILKHDLNRDGNTDIIVITKHPDNNAKQPYIYSYVKDFKRIFPENDDEINPFLCSDIFITSSKKGIPAIGMSNQISYHDFGPPHLFRTELYAINKGKLELIEQGLTEGNHYNILMNKGAIALHAGQYIEAIDFYNKSITSSTGEITTKAFIESIFNLAEARKFTKDFKTALDLYEKIVLEFSENSFTDIAQKEIELISSNLDNIEALSFYIDVISLINTDKWSEALELLNNHPIANSDNKLLDRFLFTKAEIFTAINKIEDATKVYYEIKEKFPESPIIESVNELLEDIATQPDDNSYL
;
A
#
# COMPACT_ATOMS: atom_id res chain seq x y z
N MET A 1 -34.51 20.43 4.85
CA MET A 1 -34.26 19.86 6.19
C MET A 1 -32.80 19.49 6.24
N ARG A 2 -32.04 20.23 7.04
CA ARG A 2 -30.58 20.10 7.17
C ARG A 2 -30.26 18.94 8.11
N ASN A 3 -29.78 17.82 7.62
CA ASN A 3 -29.19 16.79 8.47
C ASN A 3 -27.72 17.16 8.72
N LYS A 4 -27.47 17.65 9.91
CA LYS A 4 -26.15 17.77 10.48
C LYS A 4 -25.66 16.37 10.87
N PHE A 5 -24.78 15.78 10.10
CA PHE A 5 -23.93 14.69 10.57
C PHE A 5 -22.85 15.29 11.45
N LEU A 6 -23.09 15.32 12.73
CA LEU A 6 -22.05 15.51 13.73
C LEU A 6 -21.23 14.21 13.76
N LEU A 7 -20.03 14.26 13.23
CA LEU A 7 -18.97 13.31 13.52
C LEU A 7 -18.65 13.48 15.02
N SER A 8 -19.20 12.60 15.84
CA SER A 8 -18.81 12.49 17.25
C SER A 8 -17.41 11.84 17.26
N ILE A 9 -16.37 12.69 17.20
CA ILE A 9 -15.06 12.32 17.67
C ILE A 9 -15.18 12.24 19.18
N MET A 10 -15.55 11.06 19.65
CA MET A 10 -15.47 10.75 21.07
C MET A 10 -13.98 10.72 21.41
N PHE A 11 -13.52 11.78 22.04
CA PHE A 11 -12.23 11.84 22.72
C PHE A 11 -12.11 10.58 23.58
N CYS A 12 -11.31 9.60 23.13
CA CYS A 12 -10.81 8.57 24.02
C CYS A 12 -10.07 9.28 25.14
N LEU A 13 -10.58 9.16 26.33
CA LEU A 13 -9.85 9.51 27.54
C LEU A 13 -8.51 8.75 27.51
N VAL A 14 -7.47 9.45 27.12
CA VAL A 14 -6.08 9.03 27.35
C VAL A 14 -5.90 9.04 28.85
N LEU A 15 -6.08 7.87 29.46
CA LEU A 15 -5.72 7.66 30.85
C LEU A 15 -4.20 7.86 30.96
N SER A 16 -3.85 8.89 31.72
CA SER A 16 -2.54 9.31 32.15
C SER A 16 -1.50 8.18 32.15
N VAL A 17 -0.59 8.27 31.20
CA VAL A 17 0.70 7.57 31.24
C VAL A 17 1.55 8.34 32.26
N LEU A 18 1.73 7.75 33.43
CA LEU A 18 2.76 8.20 34.37
C LEU A 18 4.11 7.70 33.84
N PHE A 19 4.86 8.59 33.24
CA PHE A 19 6.27 8.35 32.92
C PHE A 19 7.07 8.29 34.20
N ALA A 20 7.68 7.16 34.49
CA ALA A 20 8.72 7.02 35.48
C ALA A 20 9.98 6.50 34.77
N ASP A 21 11.02 7.33 34.82
CA ASP A 21 12.43 7.10 34.53
C ASP A 21 12.82 6.06 33.45
N GLU A 22 13.46 6.56 32.42
CA GLU A 22 14.45 6.03 31.46
C GLU A 22 14.37 4.58 30.92
N THR A 23 13.35 3.82 31.25
CA THR A 23 12.99 2.59 30.51
C THR A 23 11.55 2.74 30.01
N GLU A 24 11.29 2.46 28.73
CA GLU A 24 9.96 2.51 28.13
C GLU A 24 9.03 1.47 28.79
N ASN A 25 8.43 1.83 29.92
CA ASN A 25 7.58 0.96 30.72
C ASN A 25 6.14 1.46 30.67
N VAL A 26 5.22 0.62 30.23
CA VAL A 26 3.77 0.91 30.22
C VAL A 26 3.09 0.07 31.29
N SER A 27 2.15 0.66 32.05
CA SER A 27 1.39 -0.11 33.02
C SER A 27 -0.08 0.23 33.01
N VAL A 28 -0.93 -0.76 33.37
CA VAL A 28 -2.36 -0.58 33.52
C VAL A 28 -2.87 -1.35 34.75
N ASN A 29 -3.73 -0.72 35.54
CA ASN A 29 -4.37 -1.35 36.69
C ASN A 29 -5.64 -2.08 36.26
N LEU A 30 -5.79 -3.33 36.72
CA LEU A 30 -7.02 -4.14 36.64
C LEU A 30 -7.58 -4.32 38.05
N PRO A 31 -8.65 -3.63 38.44
CA PRO A 31 -9.05 -3.44 39.84
C PRO A 31 -9.26 -4.74 40.64
N LYS A 32 -9.65 -5.84 39.99
CA LYS A 32 -9.88 -7.14 40.63
C LYS A 32 -8.70 -8.11 40.52
N VAL A 33 -7.75 -7.84 39.63
CA VAL A 33 -6.69 -8.74 39.23
C VAL A 33 -5.35 -8.31 39.77
N GLY A 34 -4.97 -7.06 39.52
CA GLY A 34 -3.66 -6.52 39.85
C GLY A 34 -3.18 -5.54 38.78
N ASP A 35 -1.87 -5.33 38.71
CA ASP A 35 -1.25 -4.42 37.77
C ASP A 35 -0.55 -5.20 36.65
N LEU A 36 -0.83 -4.85 35.40
CA LEU A 36 -0.11 -5.31 34.23
C LEU A 36 1.01 -4.31 33.89
N TYR A 37 2.14 -4.83 33.49
CA TYR A 37 3.31 -4.06 33.07
C TYR A 37 3.78 -4.58 31.73
N LEU A 38 4.07 -3.71 30.80
CA LEU A 38 4.77 -4.03 29.56
C LEU A 38 6.16 -3.38 29.65
N LEU A 39 7.19 -4.19 29.79
CA LEU A 39 8.55 -3.76 30.07
C LEU A 39 9.48 -4.13 28.94
N LEU A 40 10.47 -3.27 28.67
CA LEU A 40 11.62 -3.65 27.86
C LEU A 40 12.57 -4.52 28.70
N ASN A 41 12.93 -5.66 28.18
CA ASN A 41 13.93 -6.56 28.76
C ASN A 41 15.07 -6.79 27.77
N ASN A 42 16.28 -6.42 28.17
CA ASN A 42 17.49 -6.62 27.38
C ASN A 42 18.23 -7.84 27.92
N SER A 43 17.99 -9.00 27.35
CA SER A 43 18.70 -10.22 27.70
C SER A 43 19.39 -10.84 26.49
N ASN A 44 20.65 -11.23 26.63
CA ASN A 44 21.44 -11.88 25.58
C ASN A 44 21.56 -11.08 24.26
N ASP A 45 21.83 -9.75 24.36
CA ASP A 45 21.96 -8.85 23.22
C ASP A 45 20.72 -8.76 22.30
N ARG A 46 19.53 -9.14 22.81
CA ARG A 46 18.26 -9.00 22.10
C ARG A 46 17.27 -8.19 22.92
N GLU A 47 16.73 -7.17 22.30
CA GLU A 47 15.60 -6.44 22.85
C GLU A 47 14.34 -7.27 22.77
N MET A 48 13.54 -7.28 23.84
CA MET A 48 12.26 -7.94 23.88
C MET A 48 11.29 -7.20 24.80
N ALA A 49 10.05 -7.06 24.39
CA ALA A 49 9.00 -6.61 25.30
C ALA A 49 8.46 -7.80 26.11
N GLN A 50 8.19 -7.60 27.39
CA GLN A 50 7.57 -8.61 28.26
C GLN A 50 6.31 -8.07 28.92
N LEU A 51 5.23 -8.86 28.85
CA LEU A 51 4.01 -8.61 29.60
C LEU A 51 4.08 -9.34 30.94
N LEU A 52 4.01 -8.56 32.03
CA LEU A 52 4.08 -9.10 33.39
C LEU A 52 2.82 -8.74 34.18
N LEU A 53 2.37 -9.65 35.02
CA LEU A 53 1.28 -9.44 35.96
C LEU A 53 1.79 -9.42 37.39
N LYS A 54 1.49 -8.37 38.13
CA LYS A 54 1.59 -8.32 39.59
C LYS A 54 0.20 -8.48 40.20
N ARG A 55 -0.14 -9.65 40.67
CA ARG A 55 -1.46 -9.91 41.29
C ARG A 55 -1.65 -9.08 42.56
N LYS A 56 -2.89 -8.71 42.84
CA LYS A 56 -3.24 -7.95 44.04
C LYS A 56 -2.76 -8.67 45.30
N GLY A 57 -2.00 -7.95 46.13
CA GLY A 57 -1.44 -8.49 47.36
C GLY A 57 -0.16 -9.33 47.21
N GLN A 58 0.35 -9.50 46.01
CA GLN A 58 1.62 -10.16 45.76
C GLN A 58 2.76 -9.15 45.54
N THR A 59 3.98 -9.52 45.93
CA THR A 59 5.18 -8.71 45.71
C THR A 59 5.91 -9.07 44.41
N THR A 60 5.72 -10.30 43.92
CA THR A 60 6.36 -10.83 42.72
C THR A 60 5.53 -10.56 41.47
N ARG A 61 6.19 -10.44 40.33
CA ARG A 61 5.59 -10.36 39.00
C ARG A 61 5.69 -11.71 38.29
N GLN A 62 4.63 -12.10 37.63
CA GLN A 62 4.56 -13.30 36.79
C GLN A 62 4.68 -12.87 35.32
N VAL A 63 5.55 -13.48 34.53
CA VAL A 63 5.59 -13.28 33.08
C VAL A 63 4.36 -13.94 32.48
N ILE A 64 3.58 -13.17 31.73
CA ILE A 64 2.41 -13.63 30.96
C ILE A 64 2.83 -13.99 29.55
N ASP A 65 3.61 -13.10 28.90
CA ASP A 65 4.07 -13.31 27.53
C ASP A 65 5.38 -12.55 27.24
N THR A 66 6.04 -12.88 26.13
CA THR A 66 7.31 -12.27 25.68
C THR A 66 7.28 -12.07 24.18
N TYR A 67 7.61 -10.86 23.72
CA TYR A 67 7.56 -10.43 22.33
C TYR A 67 8.98 -10.17 21.82
N GLN A 68 9.53 -11.14 21.11
CA GLN A 68 10.91 -11.12 20.60
C GLN A 68 11.11 -10.04 19.53
N GLY A 69 12.17 -9.23 19.67
CA GLY A 69 12.49 -8.18 18.68
C GLY A 69 11.50 -7.02 18.63
N MET A 70 10.67 -6.89 19.67
CA MET A 70 9.66 -5.82 19.74
C MET A 70 9.87 -4.94 20.96
N LEU A 71 9.56 -3.65 20.84
CA LEU A 71 9.60 -2.67 21.93
C LEU A 71 8.20 -2.48 22.53
N PRO A 72 8.10 -2.13 23.83
CA PRO A 72 6.85 -1.73 24.45
C PRO A 72 6.25 -0.47 23.76
N ASP A 73 4.92 -0.42 23.57
CA ASP A 73 4.23 0.78 23.11
C ASP A 73 3.03 1.13 24.01
N ALA A 74 2.01 0.26 24.12
CA ALA A 74 0.84 0.55 24.93
C ALA A 74 0.15 -0.71 25.48
N ILE A 75 -0.66 -0.53 26.53
CA ILE A 75 -1.67 -1.49 26.97
C ILE A 75 -3.03 -0.79 26.97
N LEU A 76 -3.98 -1.32 26.19
CA LEU A 76 -5.36 -0.86 26.17
C LEU A 76 -6.26 -1.91 26.83
N LYS A 77 -7.40 -1.48 27.34
CA LYS A 77 -8.40 -2.37 27.95
C LYS A 77 -9.80 -2.03 27.49
N HIS A 78 -10.54 -3.05 27.05
CA HIS A 78 -11.92 -2.90 26.61
C HIS A 78 -12.64 -4.26 26.63
N ASP A 79 -13.95 -4.25 26.75
CA ASP A 79 -14.77 -5.45 26.54
C ASP A 79 -15.15 -5.49 25.05
N LEU A 80 -14.31 -6.13 24.24
CA LEU A 80 -14.43 -6.15 22.78
C LEU A 80 -15.51 -7.11 22.29
N ASN A 81 -15.78 -8.17 23.06
CA ASN A 81 -16.76 -9.22 22.72
C ASN A 81 -18.09 -9.06 23.44
N ARG A 82 -18.22 -8.08 24.34
CA ARG A 82 -19.41 -7.78 25.16
C ARG A 82 -19.83 -8.93 26.09
N ASP A 83 -18.86 -9.68 26.59
CA ASP A 83 -19.11 -10.76 27.55
C ASP A 83 -19.11 -10.31 29.03
N GLY A 84 -18.86 -9.01 29.25
CA GLY A 84 -18.80 -8.39 30.58
C GLY A 84 -17.39 -8.51 31.20
N ASN A 85 -16.44 -9.13 30.55
CA ASN A 85 -15.06 -9.20 30.99
C ASN A 85 -14.20 -8.20 30.20
N THR A 86 -13.10 -7.77 30.79
CA THR A 86 -12.19 -6.84 30.14
C THR A 86 -11.16 -7.60 29.31
N ASP A 87 -11.14 -7.36 28.01
CA ASP A 87 -10.05 -7.81 27.13
C ASP A 87 -8.86 -6.84 27.24
N ILE A 88 -7.65 -7.36 27.09
CA ILE A 88 -6.40 -6.61 27.14
C ILE A 88 -5.79 -6.61 25.75
N ILE A 89 -5.47 -5.44 25.24
CA ILE A 89 -4.74 -5.25 23.99
C ILE A 89 -3.37 -4.72 24.34
N VAL A 90 -2.35 -5.55 24.16
CA VAL A 90 -0.95 -5.16 24.27
C VAL A 90 -0.49 -4.70 22.89
N ILE A 91 0.09 -3.53 22.82
CA ILE A 91 0.65 -2.99 21.59
C ILE A 91 2.17 -2.92 21.76
N THR A 92 2.86 -3.57 20.84
CA THR A 92 4.31 -3.45 20.69
C THR A 92 4.63 -2.72 19.39
N LYS A 93 5.86 -2.24 19.25
CA LYS A 93 6.35 -1.59 18.04
C LYS A 93 7.66 -2.20 17.57
N HIS A 94 7.86 -2.23 16.25
CA HIS A 94 9.12 -2.66 15.67
C HIS A 94 10.19 -1.57 15.85
N PRO A 95 11.43 -1.90 16.25
CA PRO A 95 12.46 -0.90 16.55
C PRO A 95 12.86 -0.05 15.33
N ASP A 96 12.90 -0.65 14.13
CA ASP A 96 13.46 0.02 12.95
C ASP A 96 12.47 0.99 12.27
N ASN A 97 11.17 0.66 12.27
CA ASN A 97 10.17 1.40 11.48
C ASN A 97 8.96 1.87 12.29
N ASN A 98 8.94 1.62 13.60
CA ASN A 98 7.83 1.92 14.52
C ASN A 98 6.48 1.28 14.13
N ALA A 99 6.47 0.30 13.23
CA ALA A 99 5.24 -0.42 12.90
C ALA A 99 4.71 -1.17 14.14
N LYS A 100 3.42 -1.02 14.40
CA LYS A 100 2.77 -1.53 15.61
C LYS A 100 2.16 -2.90 15.38
N GLN A 101 2.24 -3.75 16.40
CA GLN A 101 1.67 -5.09 16.42
C GLN A 101 0.76 -5.25 17.64
N PRO A 102 -0.52 -5.61 17.46
CA PRO A 102 -1.41 -5.90 18.59
C PRO A 102 -1.30 -7.36 19.03
N TYR A 103 -1.43 -7.57 20.33
CA TYR A 103 -1.66 -8.86 20.97
C TYR A 103 -2.89 -8.75 21.87
N ILE A 104 -3.86 -9.63 21.69
CA ILE A 104 -5.15 -9.52 22.36
C ILE A 104 -5.31 -10.72 23.31
N TYR A 105 -5.68 -10.39 24.53
CA TYR A 105 -5.90 -11.37 25.60
C TYR A 105 -7.30 -11.20 26.16
N SER A 106 -8.05 -12.28 26.25
CA SER A 106 -9.26 -12.33 27.08
C SER A 106 -8.89 -12.76 28.50
N TYR A 107 -9.53 -12.15 29.47
CA TYR A 107 -9.36 -12.47 30.88
C TYR A 107 -10.68 -12.91 31.51
N VAL A 108 -10.79 -14.22 31.84
CA VAL A 108 -11.92 -14.76 32.57
C VAL A 108 -11.48 -15.25 33.96
N LYS A 109 -10.50 -16.13 34.02
CA LYS A 109 -9.83 -16.61 35.26
C LYS A 109 -8.32 -16.43 35.16
N ASP A 110 -7.81 -16.48 33.95
CA ASP A 110 -6.42 -16.23 33.57
C ASP A 110 -6.36 -15.59 32.19
N PHE A 111 -5.19 -15.06 31.81
CA PHE A 111 -4.99 -14.48 30.50
C PHE A 111 -4.89 -15.57 29.44
N LYS A 112 -5.76 -15.50 28.45
CA LYS A 112 -5.67 -16.35 27.27
C LYS A 112 -5.46 -15.46 26.05
N ARG A 113 -4.37 -15.65 25.32
CA ARG A 113 -4.11 -14.97 24.06
C ARG A 113 -5.15 -15.41 23.04
N ILE A 114 -5.81 -14.44 22.41
CA ILE A 114 -6.81 -14.63 21.36
C ILE A 114 -6.16 -14.35 20.00
N PHE A 115 -5.22 -13.38 19.96
CA PHE A 115 -4.60 -12.93 18.73
C PHE A 115 -3.18 -12.38 19.01
N PRO A 116 -2.20 -12.67 18.12
CA PRO A 116 -2.26 -13.78 17.15
C PRO A 116 -2.37 -15.12 17.87
N GLU A 117 -2.97 -16.14 17.25
CA GLU A 117 -3.09 -17.49 17.88
C GLU A 117 -1.71 -18.14 18.04
N ASN A 118 -0.78 -17.85 17.11
CA ASN A 118 0.61 -18.26 17.14
C ASN A 118 1.51 -17.15 16.60
N ASP A 119 2.81 -17.25 16.83
CA ASP A 119 3.76 -16.18 16.48
C ASP A 119 4.03 -16.09 14.96
N ASP A 120 3.68 -17.10 14.17
CA ASP A 120 3.80 -17.07 12.71
C ASP A 120 2.77 -16.14 12.03
N GLU A 121 1.70 -15.76 12.74
CA GLU A 121 0.65 -14.86 12.25
C GLU A 121 0.98 -13.37 12.44
N ILE A 122 2.13 -13.04 13.03
CA ILE A 122 2.50 -11.67 13.45
C ILE A 122 2.68 -10.73 12.24
N ASN A 123 3.22 -11.22 11.13
CA ASN A 123 3.72 -10.40 10.04
C ASN A 123 2.64 -9.61 9.23
N PRO A 124 1.41 -10.10 9.00
CA PRO A 124 0.43 -9.37 8.21
C PRO A 124 -0.25 -8.21 8.94
N PHE A 125 -0.04 -8.04 10.25
CA PHE A 125 -0.77 -7.06 11.06
C PHE A 125 0.08 -5.87 11.53
N LEU A 126 1.29 -5.70 11.00
CA LEU A 126 2.08 -4.51 11.25
C LEU A 126 1.37 -3.28 10.68
N CYS A 127 1.08 -2.30 11.52
CA CYS A 127 0.35 -1.10 11.15
C CYS A 127 0.95 0.17 11.76
N SER A 128 0.55 1.32 11.24
CA SER A 128 1.02 2.62 11.71
C SER A 128 0.40 3.01 13.04
N ASP A 129 -0.87 2.68 13.25
CA ASP A 129 -1.57 2.97 14.50
C ASP A 129 -2.63 1.94 14.85
N ILE A 130 -2.87 1.77 16.17
CA ILE A 130 -3.85 0.84 16.75
C ILE A 130 -4.66 1.57 17.80
N PHE A 131 -5.98 1.48 17.71
CA PHE A 131 -6.90 2.17 18.63
C PHE A 131 -8.18 1.37 18.87
N ILE A 132 -8.89 1.71 19.95
CA ILE A 132 -10.22 1.14 20.24
C ILE A 132 -11.29 2.07 19.70
N THR A 133 -12.28 1.49 19.03
CA THR A 133 -13.41 2.20 18.42
C THR A 133 -14.66 1.33 18.39
N SER A 134 -15.65 1.76 17.62
CA SER A 134 -16.83 0.96 17.27
C SER A 134 -17.12 1.10 15.77
N SER A 135 -17.59 0.01 15.17
CA SER A 135 -18.07 0.04 13.78
C SER A 135 -19.30 0.94 13.62
N LYS A 136 -19.70 1.24 12.38
CA LYS A 136 -20.95 1.96 12.06
C LYS A 136 -22.21 1.30 12.66
N LYS A 137 -22.15 0.00 12.93
CA LYS A 137 -23.21 -0.76 13.60
C LYS A 137 -23.09 -0.75 15.14
N GLY A 138 -22.13 0.00 15.69
CA GLY A 138 -21.89 0.10 17.12
C GLY A 138 -21.21 -1.12 17.74
N ILE A 139 -20.60 -2.01 16.96
CA ILE A 139 -19.85 -3.18 17.45
C ILE A 139 -18.48 -2.68 17.94
N PRO A 140 -18.05 -2.98 19.19
CA PRO A 140 -16.72 -2.68 19.67
C PRO A 140 -15.66 -3.32 18.77
N ALA A 141 -14.62 -2.57 18.45
CA ALA A 141 -13.62 -3.00 17.51
C ALA A 141 -12.23 -2.44 17.85
N ILE A 142 -11.20 -3.15 17.40
CA ILE A 142 -9.85 -2.64 17.30
C ILE A 142 -9.71 -2.07 15.89
N GLY A 143 -9.35 -0.79 15.80
CA GLY A 143 -8.96 -0.12 14.58
C GLY A 143 -7.45 -0.28 14.37
N MET A 144 -7.08 -0.71 13.18
CA MET A 144 -5.71 -0.74 12.70
C MET A 144 -5.62 0.16 11.47
N SER A 145 -4.68 1.10 11.46
CA SER A 145 -4.52 2.01 10.33
C SER A 145 -3.13 1.96 9.75
N ASN A 146 -3.06 2.02 8.42
CA ASN A 146 -1.82 2.10 7.66
C ASN A 146 -1.86 3.32 6.76
N GLN A 147 -0.76 4.09 6.79
CA GLN A 147 -0.58 5.19 5.86
C GLN A 147 -0.38 4.64 4.45
N ILE A 148 -1.06 5.25 3.48
CA ILE A 148 -0.89 4.99 2.06
C ILE A 148 -0.16 6.19 1.47
N SER A 149 1.02 5.95 0.90
CA SER A 149 1.90 6.98 0.36
C SER A 149 2.40 6.59 -1.04
N TYR A 150 1.49 6.61 -2.04
CA TYR A 150 1.92 6.64 -3.44
C TYR A 150 2.52 8.01 -3.77
N HIS A 151 1.95 9.06 -3.15
CA HIS A 151 2.38 10.45 -3.24
C HIS A 151 2.55 10.99 -1.84
N ASP A 152 3.73 11.53 -1.52
CA ASP A 152 4.01 12.12 -0.21
C ASP A 152 4.40 13.59 -0.35
N PHE A 153 3.42 14.45 -0.13
CA PHE A 153 3.57 15.91 -0.09
C PHE A 153 3.30 16.49 1.30
N GLY A 154 3.49 15.66 2.33
CA GLY A 154 3.22 16.02 3.72
C GLY A 154 1.75 15.83 4.14
N PRO A 155 1.42 16.19 5.40
CA PRO A 155 0.07 16.01 5.93
C PRO A 155 -0.97 16.93 5.24
N PRO A 156 -2.24 16.51 5.23
CA PRO A 156 -2.76 15.27 5.79
C PRO A 156 -2.48 14.06 4.90
N HIS A 157 -2.21 12.91 5.53
CA HIS A 157 -1.95 11.65 4.83
C HIS A 157 -3.24 10.85 4.61
N LEU A 158 -3.24 9.99 3.61
CA LEU A 158 -4.27 8.99 3.41
C LEU A 158 -3.98 7.76 4.27
N PHE A 159 -4.95 7.32 5.06
CA PHE A 159 -4.87 6.07 5.83
C PHE A 159 -5.92 5.07 5.35
N ARG A 160 -5.52 3.82 5.24
CA ARG A 160 -6.44 2.69 5.23
C ARG A 160 -6.68 2.28 6.68
N THR A 161 -7.93 2.25 7.09
CA THR A 161 -8.35 1.79 8.41
C THR A 161 -9.15 0.52 8.27
N GLU A 162 -8.79 -0.49 9.04
CA GLU A 162 -9.47 -1.76 9.15
C GLU A 162 -9.98 -1.93 10.58
N LEU A 163 -11.25 -2.31 10.74
CA LEU A 163 -11.87 -2.53 12.04
C LEU A 163 -12.08 -4.03 12.24
N TYR A 164 -11.55 -4.54 13.33
CA TYR A 164 -11.63 -5.94 13.71
C TYR A 164 -12.43 -6.10 14.99
N ALA A 165 -13.35 -7.05 15.02
CA ALA A 165 -14.09 -7.45 16.21
C ALA A 165 -13.75 -8.87 16.62
N ILE A 166 -13.94 -9.18 17.91
CA ILE A 166 -13.82 -10.56 18.41
C ILE A 166 -15.16 -11.26 18.21
N ASN A 167 -15.17 -12.29 17.40
CA ASN A 167 -16.31 -13.18 17.17
C ASN A 167 -15.92 -14.62 17.51
N LYS A 168 -16.62 -15.24 18.46
CA LYS A 168 -16.35 -16.63 18.92
C LYS A 168 -14.87 -16.89 19.27
N GLY A 169 -14.22 -15.88 19.85
CA GLY A 169 -12.81 -15.97 20.25
C GLY A 169 -11.80 -15.82 19.12
N LYS A 170 -12.21 -15.35 17.94
CA LYS A 170 -11.35 -15.02 16.80
C LYS A 170 -11.49 -13.56 16.42
N LEU A 171 -10.40 -12.99 15.92
CA LEU A 171 -10.38 -11.63 15.38
C LEU A 171 -10.88 -11.67 13.93
N GLU A 172 -11.96 -10.96 13.63
CA GLU A 172 -12.58 -10.92 12.31
C GLU A 172 -12.66 -9.48 11.80
N LEU A 173 -12.28 -9.25 10.53
CA LEU A 173 -12.46 -7.98 9.85
C LEU A 173 -13.95 -7.71 9.65
N ILE A 174 -14.43 -6.58 10.17
CA ILE A 174 -15.86 -6.21 10.12
C ILE A 174 -16.14 -4.95 9.30
N GLU A 175 -15.14 -4.10 9.12
CA GLU A 175 -15.25 -2.86 8.36
C GLU A 175 -13.88 -2.43 7.87
N GLN A 176 -13.80 -1.85 6.68
CA GLN A 176 -12.59 -1.20 6.18
C GLN A 176 -12.96 0.09 5.44
N GLY A 177 -12.02 1.03 5.39
CA GLY A 177 -12.22 2.30 4.72
C GLY A 177 -10.94 3.09 4.52
N LEU A 178 -11.06 4.16 3.75
CA LEU A 178 -10.00 5.14 3.55
C LEU A 178 -10.35 6.44 4.26
N THR A 179 -9.34 7.23 4.64
CA THR A 179 -9.52 8.57 5.20
C THR A 179 -10.43 9.41 4.29
N GLU A 180 -11.45 10.01 4.87
CA GLU A 180 -12.29 10.98 4.19
C GLU A 180 -11.58 12.34 4.11
N GLY A 181 -11.79 13.08 3.03
CA GLY A 181 -11.26 14.44 2.88
C GLY A 181 -11.05 14.85 1.43
N ASN A 182 -10.95 16.17 1.23
CA ASN A 182 -10.78 16.80 -0.07
C ASN A 182 -9.42 17.50 -0.21
N HIS A 183 -8.48 17.25 0.70
CA HIS A 183 -7.13 17.77 0.56
C HIS A 183 -6.44 17.12 -0.65
N TYR A 184 -5.69 17.89 -1.44
CA TYR A 184 -5.08 17.39 -2.68
C TYR A 184 -4.25 16.12 -2.46
N ASN A 185 -3.46 16.03 -1.38
CA ASN A 185 -2.63 14.86 -1.10
C ASN A 185 -3.46 13.58 -0.85
N ILE A 186 -4.59 13.68 -0.14
CA ILE A 186 -5.54 12.57 0.05
C ILE A 186 -6.13 12.16 -1.30
N LEU A 187 -6.55 13.13 -2.11
CA LEU A 187 -7.18 12.88 -3.41
C LEU A 187 -6.19 12.26 -4.41
N MET A 188 -4.94 12.73 -4.45
CA MET A 188 -3.88 12.14 -5.28
C MET A 188 -3.64 10.66 -4.94
N ASN A 189 -3.54 10.34 -3.65
CA ASN A 189 -3.34 8.96 -3.20
C ASN A 189 -4.56 8.07 -3.49
N LYS A 190 -5.79 8.60 -3.40
CA LYS A 190 -7.01 7.89 -3.85
C LYS A 190 -6.99 7.66 -5.37
N GLY A 191 -6.54 8.66 -6.13
CA GLY A 191 -6.34 8.55 -7.58
C GLY A 191 -5.34 7.45 -7.94
N ALA A 192 -4.22 7.38 -7.22
CA ALA A 192 -3.21 6.34 -7.44
C ALA A 192 -3.75 4.94 -7.14
N ILE A 193 -4.49 4.76 -6.03
CA ILE A 193 -5.15 3.48 -5.73
C ILE A 193 -6.07 3.06 -6.88
N ALA A 194 -6.90 3.98 -7.37
CA ALA A 194 -7.83 3.70 -8.47
C ALA A 194 -7.09 3.39 -9.77
N LEU A 195 -6.01 4.12 -10.08
CA LEU A 195 -5.18 3.92 -11.28
C LEU A 195 -4.54 2.52 -11.27
N HIS A 196 -3.90 2.12 -10.17
CA HIS A 196 -3.30 0.79 -10.00
C HIS A 196 -4.32 -0.34 -9.97
N ALA A 197 -5.57 -0.06 -9.56
CA ALA A 197 -6.67 -1.03 -9.63
C ALA A 197 -7.33 -1.12 -11.02
N GLY A 198 -6.87 -0.35 -12.02
CA GLY A 198 -7.49 -0.27 -13.34
C GLY A 198 -8.83 0.48 -13.36
N GLN A 199 -9.18 1.18 -12.29
CA GLN A 199 -10.40 1.99 -12.14
C GLN A 199 -10.17 3.40 -12.70
N TYR A 200 -9.86 3.48 -14.00
CA TYR A 200 -9.37 4.71 -14.63
C TYR A 200 -10.35 5.88 -14.58
N ILE A 201 -11.65 5.65 -14.68
CA ILE A 201 -12.68 6.69 -14.56
C ILE A 201 -12.67 7.30 -13.14
N GLU A 202 -12.52 6.48 -12.13
CA GLU A 202 -12.43 6.93 -10.74
C GLU A 202 -11.12 7.67 -10.49
N ALA A 203 -10.00 7.19 -11.04
CA ALA A 203 -8.71 7.88 -11.00
C ALA A 203 -8.79 9.29 -11.61
N ILE A 204 -9.43 9.44 -12.78
CA ILE A 204 -9.68 10.73 -13.45
C ILE A 204 -10.44 11.67 -12.52
N ASP A 205 -11.49 11.21 -11.86
CA ASP A 205 -12.28 12.02 -10.92
C ASP A 205 -11.43 12.52 -9.75
N PHE A 206 -10.65 11.63 -9.13
CA PHE A 206 -9.79 11.99 -8.01
C PHE A 206 -8.67 12.96 -8.40
N TYR A 207 -7.97 12.75 -9.53
CA TYR A 207 -6.92 13.65 -9.97
C TYR A 207 -7.49 15.02 -10.39
N ASN A 208 -8.63 15.08 -11.05
CA ASN A 208 -9.30 16.35 -11.32
C ASN A 208 -9.66 17.11 -10.04
N LYS A 209 -10.19 16.40 -9.04
CA LYS A 209 -10.50 17.00 -7.74
C LYS A 209 -9.25 17.46 -7.01
N SER A 210 -8.13 16.74 -7.12
CA SER A 210 -6.86 17.14 -6.49
C SER A 210 -6.34 18.46 -7.06
N ILE A 211 -6.37 18.62 -8.38
CA ILE A 211 -5.94 19.83 -9.11
C ILE A 211 -6.82 21.04 -8.75
N THR A 212 -8.12 20.82 -8.55
CA THR A 212 -9.10 21.87 -8.26
C THR A 212 -9.44 22.00 -6.78
N SER A 213 -8.75 21.28 -5.91
CA SER A 213 -9.02 21.27 -4.47
C SER A 213 -8.91 22.67 -3.88
N SER A 214 -9.94 23.07 -3.12
CA SER A 214 -9.95 24.32 -2.36
C SER A 214 -9.36 24.16 -0.95
N THR A 215 -8.99 22.95 -0.55
CA THR A 215 -8.44 22.64 0.77
C THR A 215 -6.94 22.37 0.67
N GLY A 216 -6.16 23.33 1.13
CA GLY A 216 -4.70 23.30 1.02
C GLY A 216 -4.22 23.85 -0.33
N GLU A 217 -3.13 24.61 -0.29
CA GLU A 217 -2.47 25.12 -1.50
C GLU A 217 -1.64 24.00 -2.12
N ILE A 218 -2.05 23.54 -3.32
CA ILE A 218 -1.32 22.50 -4.04
C ILE A 218 0.06 23.03 -4.46
N THR A 219 1.11 22.31 -4.12
CA THR A 219 2.47 22.67 -4.54
C THR A 219 2.64 22.44 -6.05
N THR A 220 3.57 23.17 -6.69
CA THR A 220 3.85 23.00 -8.12
C THR A 220 4.19 21.55 -8.45
N LYS A 221 5.00 20.89 -7.61
CA LYS A 221 5.36 19.48 -7.80
C LYS A 221 4.11 18.58 -7.77
N ALA A 222 3.25 18.71 -6.76
CA ALA A 222 2.02 17.93 -6.64
C ALA A 222 1.05 18.20 -7.81
N PHE A 223 1.01 19.43 -8.29
CA PHE A 223 0.20 19.81 -9.44
C PHE A 223 0.66 19.12 -10.73
N ILE A 224 1.97 19.15 -11.01
CA ILE A 224 2.55 18.49 -12.19
C ILE A 224 2.29 16.98 -12.13
N GLU A 225 2.54 16.36 -10.98
CA GLU A 225 2.33 14.93 -10.77
C GLU A 225 0.84 14.54 -10.90
N SER A 226 -0.08 15.39 -10.43
CA SER A 226 -1.52 15.20 -10.64
C SER A 226 -1.91 15.27 -12.11
N ILE A 227 -1.35 16.22 -12.87
CA ILE A 227 -1.60 16.35 -14.32
C ILE A 227 -1.06 15.14 -15.06
N PHE A 228 0.15 14.68 -14.71
CA PHE A 228 0.75 13.51 -15.34
C PHE A 228 -0.11 12.26 -15.14
N ASN A 229 -0.50 11.97 -13.91
CA ASN A 229 -1.33 10.81 -13.61
C ASN A 229 -2.76 10.92 -14.18
N LEU A 230 -3.29 12.15 -14.31
CA LEU A 230 -4.54 12.40 -15.03
C LEU A 230 -4.39 12.06 -16.51
N ALA A 231 -3.27 12.44 -17.15
CA ALA A 231 -2.97 12.09 -18.53
C ALA A 231 -2.85 10.57 -18.72
N GLU A 232 -2.16 9.88 -17.81
CA GLU A 232 -2.09 8.41 -17.79
C GLU A 232 -3.50 7.79 -17.73
N ALA A 233 -4.34 8.22 -16.79
CA ALA A 233 -5.70 7.70 -16.67
C ALA A 233 -6.55 7.98 -17.93
N ARG A 234 -6.37 9.14 -18.57
CA ARG A 234 -7.01 9.47 -19.85
C ARG A 234 -6.53 8.57 -20.99
N LYS A 235 -5.23 8.33 -21.07
CA LYS A 235 -4.63 7.37 -22.03
C LYS A 235 -5.26 5.98 -21.89
N PHE A 236 -5.38 5.46 -20.67
CA PHE A 236 -6.00 4.16 -20.42
C PHE A 236 -7.50 4.11 -20.73
N THR A 237 -8.21 5.24 -20.69
CA THR A 237 -9.59 5.32 -21.18
C THR A 237 -9.68 5.58 -22.70
N LYS A 238 -8.53 5.63 -23.39
CA LYS A 238 -8.42 5.91 -24.84
C LYS A 238 -8.87 7.32 -25.24
N ASP A 239 -8.95 8.23 -24.27
CA ASP A 239 -9.13 9.67 -24.51
C ASP A 239 -7.77 10.30 -24.87
N PHE A 240 -7.19 9.84 -26.00
CA PHE A 240 -5.86 10.21 -26.43
C PHE A 240 -5.69 11.71 -26.67
N LYS A 241 -6.75 12.38 -27.10
CA LYS A 241 -6.71 13.83 -27.30
C LYS A 241 -6.46 14.57 -25.99
N THR A 242 -7.27 14.28 -24.98
CA THR A 242 -7.10 14.92 -23.67
C THR A 242 -5.78 14.51 -23.01
N ALA A 243 -5.33 13.25 -23.19
CA ALA A 243 -4.03 12.80 -22.70
C ALA A 243 -2.89 13.61 -23.32
N LEU A 244 -2.89 13.81 -24.66
CA LEU A 244 -1.92 14.65 -25.36
C LEU A 244 -1.91 16.08 -24.84
N ASP A 245 -3.07 16.72 -24.74
CA ASP A 245 -3.19 18.10 -24.24
C ASP A 245 -2.55 18.26 -22.84
N LEU A 246 -2.70 17.25 -21.99
CA LEU A 246 -2.13 17.23 -20.63
C LEU A 246 -0.61 16.98 -20.62
N TYR A 247 -0.10 16.04 -21.43
CA TYR A 247 1.33 15.80 -21.55
C TYR A 247 2.05 17.01 -22.18
N GLU A 248 1.48 17.61 -23.25
CA GLU A 248 2.01 18.82 -23.87
C GLU A 248 2.07 19.97 -22.86
N LYS A 249 1.06 20.13 -22.02
CA LYS A 249 1.07 21.12 -20.94
C LYS A 249 2.25 20.92 -19.99
N ILE A 250 2.59 19.67 -19.62
CA ILE A 250 3.76 19.39 -18.77
C ILE A 250 5.06 19.83 -19.49
N VAL A 251 5.21 19.45 -20.73
CA VAL A 251 6.42 19.76 -21.51
C VAL A 251 6.60 21.26 -21.75
N LEU A 252 5.51 21.98 -22.05
CA LEU A 252 5.54 23.40 -22.40
C LEU A 252 5.62 24.34 -21.19
N GLU A 253 4.86 24.03 -20.14
CA GLU A 253 4.75 24.91 -18.97
C GLU A 253 5.71 24.56 -17.83
N PHE A 254 6.22 23.32 -17.80
CA PHE A 254 7.01 22.79 -16.69
C PHE A 254 8.25 22.00 -17.19
N SER A 255 9.03 22.58 -18.09
CA SER A 255 10.13 21.90 -18.79
C SER A 255 11.27 21.36 -17.89
N GLU A 256 11.39 21.84 -16.65
CA GLU A 256 12.45 21.45 -15.72
C GLU A 256 11.91 20.54 -14.58
N ASN A 257 11.29 19.39 -14.94
CA ASN A 257 10.82 18.43 -13.96
C ASN A 257 11.04 16.98 -14.41
N SER A 258 10.92 16.03 -13.48
CA SER A 258 11.16 14.60 -13.73
C SER A 258 10.15 13.94 -14.68
N PHE A 259 9.01 14.55 -14.96
CA PHE A 259 7.97 14.00 -15.83
C PHE A 259 8.09 14.49 -17.29
N THR A 260 8.93 15.49 -17.57
CA THR A 260 9.04 16.09 -18.92
C THR A 260 9.46 15.07 -19.95
N ASP A 261 10.54 14.30 -19.69
CA ASP A 261 11.05 13.30 -20.63
C ASP A 261 10.06 12.16 -20.84
N ILE A 262 9.36 11.76 -19.78
CA ILE A 262 8.34 10.69 -19.85
C ILE A 262 7.13 11.19 -20.65
N ALA A 263 6.66 12.41 -20.37
CA ALA A 263 5.56 13.02 -21.09
C ALA A 263 5.89 13.18 -22.59
N GLN A 264 7.12 13.55 -22.93
CA GLN A 264 7.57 13.65 -24.31
C GLN A 264 7.50 12.30 -25.04
N LYS A 265 7.93 11.20 -24.39
CA LYS A 265 7.82 9.85 -24.94
C LYS A 265 6.37 9.41 -25.15
N GLU A 266 5.47 9.78 -24.24
CA GLU A 266 4.04 9.51 -24.37
C GLU A 266 3.40 10.32 -25.50
N ILE A 267 3.79 11.59 -25.68
CA ILE A 267 3.37 12.41 -26.81
C ILE A 267 3.79 11.74 -28.13
N GLU A 268 5.04 11.32 -28.25
CA GLU A 268 5.56 10.64 -29.43
C GLU A 268 4.83 9.32 -29.72
N LEU A 269 4.62 8.50 -28.68
CA LEU A 269 3.86 7.26 -28.81
C LEU A 269 2.45 7.50 -29.36
N ILE A 270 1.72 8.42 -28.75
CA ILE A 270 0.32 8.66 -29.13
C ILE A 270 0.26 9.34 -30.49
N SER A 271 0.99 10.46 -30.68
CA SER A 271 0.90 11.27 -31.91
C SER A 271 1.33 10.49 -33.17
N SER A 272 2.38 9.66 -33.06
CA SER A 272 2.87 8.84 -34.19
C SER A 272 1.91 7.70 -34.57
N ASN A 273 0.91 7.39 -33.76
CA ASN A 273 0.01 6.27 -33.96
C ASN A 273 -1.48 6.68 -34.03
N LEU A 274 -1.79 7.98 -34.14
CA LEU A 274 -3.17 8.43 -34.31
C LEU A 274 -3.82 7.94 -35.62
N ASP A 275 -3.02 7.68 -36.63
CA ASP A 275 -3.46 7.07 -37.91
C ASP A 275 -3.68 5.55 -37.81
N ASN A 276 -3.23 4.92 -36.71
CA ASN A 276 -3.38 3.51 -36.40
C ASN A 276 -4.01 3.32 -34.99
N ILE A 277 -5.11 3.98 -34.78
CA ILE A 277 -5.78 4.07 -33.47
C ILE A 277 -6.16 2.70 -32.89
N GLU A 278 -6.43 1.73 -33.75
CA GLU A 278 -6.78 0.37 -33.35
C GLU A 278 -5.56 -0.34 -32.70
N ALA A 279 -4.40 -0.27 -33.34
CA ALA A 279 -3.17 -0.85 -32.77
C ALA A 279 -2.73 -0.10 -31.50
N LEU A 280 -2.83 1.24 -31.47
CA LEU A 280 -2.57 2.00 -30.28
C LEU A 280 -3.50 1.61 -29.13
N SER A 281 -4.80 1.52 -29.39
CA SER A 281 -5.80 1.12 -28.38
C SER A 281 -5.53 -0.29 -27.85
N PHE A 282 -5.16 -1.20 -28.72
CA PHE A 282 -4.78 -2.56 -28.34
C PHE A 282 -3.51 -2.57 -27.48
N TYR A 283 -2.49 -1.79 -27.85
CA TYR A 283 -1.28 -1.66 -27.04
C TYR A 283 -1.60 -1.17 -25.63
N ILE A 284 -2.43 -0.14 -25.50
CA ILE A 284 -2.85 0.39 -24.20
C ILE A 284 -3.65 -0.65 -23.40
N ASP A 285 -4.47 -1.51 -24.02
CA ASP A 285 -5.15 -2.60 -23.33
C ASP A 285 -4.14 -3.61 -22.75
N VAL A 286 -3.10 -3.95 -23.49
CA VAL A 286 -2.02 -4.84 -23.01
C VAL A 286 -1.30 -4.21 -21.82
N ILE A 287 -0.89 -2.93 -21.92
CA ILE A 287 -0.23 -2.22 -20.81
C ILE A 287 -1.15 -2.11 -19.59
N SER A 288 -2.45 -1.92 -19.79
CA SER A 288 -3.44 -1.91 -18.70
C SER A 288 -3.49 -3.23 -17.93
N LEU A 289 -3.41 -4.36 -18.64
CA LEU A 289 -3.35 -5.67 -17.99
C LEU A 289 -2.05 -5.85 -17.17
N ILE A 290 -0.92 -5.40 -17.71
CA ILE A 290 0.36 -5.43 -16.99
C ILE A 290 0.31 -4.58 -15.72
N ASN A 291 -0.19 -3.36 -15.81
CA ASN A 291 -0.30 -2.43 -14.69
C ASN A 291 -1.26 -2.92 -13.59
N THR A 292 -2.10 -3.90 -13.88
CA THR A 292 -3.01 -4.56 -12.93
C THR A 292 -2.57 -5.98 -12.57
N ASP A 293 -1.27 -6.30 -12.75
CA ASP A 293 -0.64 -7.59 -12.44
C ASP A 293 -1.23 -8.81 -13.18
N LYS A 294 -1.91 -8.59 -14.31
CA LYS A 294 -2.54 -9.63 -15.14
C LYS A 294 -1.63 -10.11 -16.26
N TRP A 295 -0.39 -10.45 -15.92
CA TRP A 295 0.67 -10.83 -16.86
C TRP A 295 0.28 -11.97 -17.82
N SER A 296 -0.41 -12.99 -17.30
CA SER A 296 -0.85 -14.14 -18.12
C SER A 296 -1.90 -13.74 -19.15
N GLU A 297 -2.85 -12.88 -18.77
CA GLU A 297 -3.88 -12.36 -19.67
C GLU A 297 -3.27 -11.46 -20.75
N ALA A 298 -2.30 -10.61 -20.38
CA ALA A 298 -1.57 -9.77 -21.33
C ALA A 298 -0.81 -10.61 -22.36
N LEU A 299 -0.13 -11.67 -21.91
CA LEU A 299 0.58 -12.58 -22.80
C LEU A 299 -0.36 -13.34 -23.76
N GLU A 300 -1.48 -13.83 -23.26
CA GLU A 300 -2.51 -14.48 -24.06
C GLU A 300 -3.07 -13.53 -25.12
N LEU A 301 -3.34 -12.29 -24.74
CA LEU A 301 -3.83 -11.24 -25.63
C LEU A 301 -2.82 -10.98 -26.75
N LEU A 302 -1.51 -10.79 -26.42
CA LEU A 302 -0.44 -10.58 -27.40
C LEU A 302 -0.25 -11.78 -28.35
N ASN A 303 -0.40 -13.01 -27.87
CA ASN A 303 -0.21 -14.20 -28.71
C ASN A 303 -1.35 -14.44 -29.69
N ASN A 304 -2.59 -14.09 -29.31
CA ASN A 304 -3.78 -14.49 -30.05
C ASN A 304 -4.38 -13.37 -30.91
N HIS A 305 -4.08 -12.10 -30.62
CA HIS A 305 -4.68 -11.00 -31.35
C HIS A 305 -3.97 -10.74 -32.69
N PRO A 306 -4.70 -10.63 -33.82
CA PRO A 306 -4.11 -10.43 -35.15
C PRO A 306 -3.21 -9.18 -35.24
N ILE A 307 -3.58 -8.09 -34.56
CA ILE A 307 -2.85 -6.81 -34.58
C ILE A 307 -1.42 -6.99 -34.01
N ALA A 308 -1.28 -7.75 -32.95
CA ALA A 308 0.04 -7.98 -32.32
C ALA A 308 1.01 -8.75 -33.24
N ASN A 309 0.50 -9.41 -34.27
CA ASN A 309 1.28 -10.24 -35.20
C ASN A 309 1.25 -9.69 -36.63
N SER A 310 0.63 -8.51 -36.83
CA SER A 310 0.59 -7.84 -38.14
C SER A 310 1.74 -6.85 -38.29
N ASP A 311 2.11 -6.58 -39.54
CA ASP A 311 3.08 -5.53 -39.87
C ASP A 311 2.45 -4.16 -39.59
N ASN A 312 2.79 -3.56 -38.46
CA ASN A 312 2.33 -2.25 -38.02
C ASN A 312 3.41 -1.50 -37.24
N LYS A 313 3.22 -0.19 -37.07
CA LYS A 313 4.20 0.71 -36.44
C LYS A 313 4.54 0.38 -34.96
N LEU A 314 3.73 -0.46 -34.30
CA LEU A 314 3.91 -0.83 -32.88
C LEU A 314 4.40 -2.27 -32.71
N LEU A 315 4.77 -2.97 -33.81
CA LEU A 315 5.18 -4.37 -33.72
C LEU A 315 6.43 -4.55 -32.87
N ASP A 316 7.39 -3.64 -32.92
CA ASP A 316 8.56 -3.62 -32.07
C ASP A 316 8.19 -3.51 -30.59
N ARG A 317 7.24 -2.64 -30.25
CA ARG A 317 6.74 -2.45 -28.87
C ARG A 317 5.93 -3.66 -28.38
N PHE A 318 5.13 -4.30 -29.24
CA PHE A 318 4.45 -5.54 -28.89
C PHE A 318 5.44 -6.66 -28.55
N LEU A 319 6.47 -6.81 -29.35
CA LEU A 319 7.53 -7.78 -29.08
C LEU A 319 8.29 -7.45 -27.80
N PHE A 320 8.64 -6.18 -27.59
CA PHE A 320 9.32 -5.75 -26.39
C PHE A 320 8.50 -6.04 -25.13
N THR A 321 7.23 -5.65 -25.14
CA THR A 321 6.30 -5.94 -24.04
C THR A 321 6.14 -7.44 -23.79
N LYS A 322 6.11 -8.25 -24.86
CA LYS A 322 6.07 -9.71 -24.74
C LYS A 322 7.33 -10.25 -24.05
N ALA A 323 8.50 -9.73 -24.39
CA ALA A 323 9.76 -10.12 -23.75
C ALA A 323 9.81 -9.69 -22.28
N GLU A 324 9.33 -8.49 -21.94
CA GLU A 324 9.20 -8.05 -20.55
C GLU A 324 8.26 -8.96 -19.74
N ILE A 325 7.13 -9.38 -20.31
CA ILE A 325 6.24 -10.35 -19.66
C ILE A 325 6.96 -11.67 -19.41
N PHE A 326 7.70 -12.20 -20.42
CA PHE A 326 8.46 -13.43 -20.24
C PHE A 326 9.50 -13.29 -19.11
N THR A 327 10.18 -12.15 -19.02
CA THR A 327 11.13 -11.86 -17.93
C THR A 327 10.40 -11.85 -16.57
N ALA A 328 9.26 -11.16 -16.47
CA ALA A 328 8.48 -11.05 -15.23
C ALA A 328 7.97 -12.41 -14.73
N ILE A 329 7.64 -13.35 -15.64
CA ILE A 329 7.20 -14.71 -15.27
C ILE A 329 8.36 -15.73 -15.26
N ASN A 330 9.60 -15.26 -15.21
CA ASN A 330 10.84 -16.06 -15.14
C ASN A 330 11.07 -17.01 -16.32
N LYS A 331 10.63 -16.62 -17.53
CA LYS A 331 10.91 -17.33 -18.78
C LYS A 331 12.03 -16.64 -19.57
N ILE A 332 13.21 -16.60 -18.98
CA ILE A 332 14.37 -15.81 -19.46
C ILE A 332 14.80 -16.23 -20.88
N GLU A 333 14.82 -17.54 -21.18
CA GLU A 333 15.16 -18.02 -22.52
C GLU A 333 14.21 -17.51 -23.61
N ASP A 334 12.90 -17.45 -23.31
CA ASP A 334 11.90 -16.97 -24.26
C ASP A 334 12.00 -15.45 -24.41
N ALA A 335 12.25 -14.71 -23.32
CA ALA A 335 12.51 -13.28 -23.36
C ALA A 335 13.72 -12.97 -24.25
N THR A 336 14.83 -13.68 -24.05
CA THR A 336 16.09 -13.52 -24.81
C THR A 336 15.87 -13.73 -26.32
N LYS A 337 15.11 -14.76 -26.69
CA LYS A 337 14.78 -15.01 -28.12
C LYS A 337 14.02 -13.84 -28.73
N VAL A 338 13.07 -13.27 -28.01
CA VAL A 338 12.27 -12.13 -28.50
C VAL A 338 13.12 -10.86 -28.57
N TYR A 339 14.01 -10.60 -27.62
CA TYR A 339 14.95 -9.47 -27.69
C TYR A 339 15.87 -9.57 -28.90
N TYR A 340 16.40 -10.76 -29.24
CA TYR A 340 17.19 -10.94 -30.47
C TYR A 340 16.34 -10.76 -31.74
N GLU A 341 15.09 -11.19 -31.74
CA GLU A 341 14.15 -10.93 -32.82
C GLU A 341 13.94 -9.42 -33.06
N ILE A 342 13.82 -8.63 -32.00
CA ILE A 342 13.72 -7.16 -32.09
C ILE A 342 15.01 -6.58 -32.73
N LYS A 343 16.18 -7.01 -32.26
CA LYS A 343 17.46 -6.53 -32.82
C LYS A 343 17.62 -6.81 -34.31
N GLU A 344 17.13 -7.97 -34.77
CA GLU A 344 17.22 -8.37 -36.17
C GLU A 344 16.18 -7.61 -37.03
N LYS A 345 14.95 -7.48 -36.56
CA LYS A 345 13.86 -6.92 -37.38
C LYS A 345 13.76 -5.39 -37.29
N PHE A 346 14.13 -4.82 -36.16
CA PHE A 346 13.95 -3.39 -35.85
C PHE A 346 15.20 -2.71 -35.33
N PRO A 347 16.36 -2.76 -36.07
CA PRO A 347 17.62 -2.22 -35.58
C PRO A 347 17.63 -0.69 -35.38
N GLU A 348 16.70 0.02 -36.03
CA GLU A 348 16.55 1.49 -35.93
C GLU A 348 15.41 1.88 -34.94
N SER A 349 14.81 0.93 -34.23
CA SER A 349 13.74 1.23 -33.26
C SER A 349 14.26 2.03 -32.08
N PRO A 350 13.49 3.01 -31.57
CA PRO A 350 13.85 3.76 -30.36
C PRO A 350 14.06 2.90 -29.10
N ILE A 351 13.55 1.65 -29.08
CA ILE A 351 13.70 0.73 -27.94
C ILE A 351 14.99 -0.11 -28.01
N ILE A 352 15.79 0.02 -29.07
CA ILE A 352 16.93 -0.87 -29.30
C ILE A 352 18.02 -0.74 -28.22
N GLU A 353 18.21 0.45 -27.67
CA GLU A 353 19.13 0.70 -26.57
C GLU A 353 18.71 -0.09 -25.33
N SER A 354 17.44 0.01 -24.92
CA SER A 354 16.88 -0.76 -23.80
C SER A 354 16.98 -2.28 -24.03
N VAL A 355 16.76 -2.75 -25.27
CA VAL A 355 16.94 -4.17 -25.61
C VAL A 355 18.38 -4.62 -25.42
N ASN A 356 19.37 -3.79 -25.79
CA ASN A 356 20.78 -4.12 -25.61
C ASN A 356 21.16 -4.19 -24.13
N GLU A 357 20.72 -3.21 -23.31
CA GLU A 357 20.96 -3.20 -21.86
C GLU A 357 20.38 -4.45 -21.20
N LEU A 358 19.13 -4.82 -21.50
CA LEU A 358 18.48 -6.00 -20.93
C LEU A 358 19.18 -7.31 -21.34
N LEU A 359 19.68 -7.41 -22.58
CA LEU A 359 20.47 -8.58 -23.01
C LEU A 359 21.82 -8.67 -22.30
N GLU A 360 22.47 -7.53 -22.02
CA GLU A 360 23.71 -7.48 -21.23
C GLU A 360 23.44 -7.89 -19.78
N ASP A 361 22.37 -7.40 -19.17
CA ASP A 361 21.97 -7.78 -17.82
C ASP A 361 21.69 -9.28 -17.71
N ILE A 362 20.95 -9.85 -18.66
CA ILE A 362 20.70 -11.30 -18.70
C ILE A 362 22.00 -12.09 -18.83
N ALA A 363 22.95 -11.62 -19.67
CA ALA A 363 24.22 -12.30 -19.88
C ALA A 363 25.17 -12.23 -18.68
N THR A 364 25.00 -11.22 -17.81
CA THR A 364 25.85 -11.02 -16.62
C THR A 364 25.29 -11.64 -15.35
N GLN A 365 24.02 -12.09 -15.34
CA GLN A 365 23.47 -12.82 -14.21
C GLN A 365 24.19 -14.15 -14.04
N PRO A 366 24.77 -14.47 -12.86
CA PRO A 366 25.38 -15.77 -12.63
C PRO A 366 24.29 -16.85 -12.77
N ASP A 367 24.63 -17.94 -13.47
CA ASP A 367 23.78 -19.14 -13.55
C ASP A 367 23.46 -19.63 -12.12
N ASP A 368 22.31 -19.21 -11.58
CA ASP A 368 21.89 -19.55 -10.21
C ASP A 368 21.34 -21.00 -10.14
N ASN A 369 22.02 -21.92 -10.85
CA ASN A 369 21.77 -23.36 -10.78
C ASN A 369 22.53 -24.06 -9.63
N SER A 370 23.03 -23.30 -8.65
CA SER A 370 23.82 -23.87 -7.54
C SER A 370 23.00 -24.25 -6.28
N TYR A 371 21.68 -24.13 -6.32
CA TYR A 371 20.80 -24.50 -5.19
C TYR A 371 19.68 -25.49 -5.63
N LEU A 372 20.04 -26.58 -6.28
CA LEU A 372 19.20 -27.77 -6.39
C LEU A 372 19.89 -28.97 -5.77
#